data_81354b5dc43a5d870f240625f28d0540
#
_entry.id   81354b5dc43a5d870f240625f28d0540
#
_cell.length_a   1.000
_cell.length_b   1.000
_cell.length_c   1.000
_cell.angle_alpha   90.00
_cell.angle_beta   90.00
_cell.angle_gamma   90.00
#
_symmetry.space_group_name_H-M   'P 1'
#
loop_
_entity.id
_entity.type
_entity.pdbx_description
1 polymer ?
#
loop_
_entity_poly.entity_id
_entity_poly.type
_entity_poly.pdbx_seq_one_letter_code
_entity_poly.pdbx_strand_id
1 'polypeptide(L)'
;GIPFGSARFAQIDSSFSSFLEVIQNDPSAARMIGEPQNFELIRILLQMITQADSHESLKNSLANLANENLQALTTSASLEGLKRVEALMRENLDNGKEEFWQQKVFNENQWVLAQIFSCPCTIYAQKAFVGGKSLDNKGGNVCDFIYRNKMTQNVALIEIKTPCTEIVGKPYRETYSMSLDMSGAVNQVLNYRDELQKNFSTLTRDLEEADTVRAFSPKCVVVIGKISTLNAKQQKAFELYRSSFNNLTIITFDELHQKICDLMSVFKEDSPRPVDSLMDEFSIIDEDY
;
A
#
# COMPACT_ATOMS: atom_id res chain seq x y z
N GLY A 1 -14.21 -17.94 -43.06
CA GLY A 1 -14.19 -17.14 -41.86
C GLY A 1 -15.57 -17.04 -41.26
N ILE A 2 -15.79 -17.75 -40.13
CA ILE A 2 -17.03 -17.67 -39.35
C ILE A 2 -16.79 -16.54 -38.30
N PRO A 3 -17.68 -15.55 -38.14
CA PRO A 3 -17.50 -14.52 -37.13
C PRO A 3 -17.79 -15.10 -35.73
N PHE A 4 -16.75 -15.49 -35.04
CA PHE A 4 -16.81 -15.84 -33.63
C PHE A 4 -16.87 -14.55 -32.81
N GLY A 5 -18.05 -14.01 -32.50
CA GLY A 5 -18.06 -12.82 -31.65
C GLY A 5 -19.41 -12.34 -31.18
N SER A 6 -20.38 -12.23 -32.08
CA SER A 6 -21.60 -11.46 -31.79
C SER A 6 -22.63 -12.14 -30.86
N ALA A 7 -22.81 -13.45 -30.98
CA ALA A 7 -23.83 -14.16 -30.19
C ALA A 7 -23.45 -14.36 -28.68
N ARG A 8 -22.16 -14.60 -28.39
CA ARG A 8 -21.69 -14.70 -26.98
C ARG A 8 -21.70 -13.36 -26.25
N PHE A 9 -21.37 -12.29 -26.95
CA PHE A 9 -21.39 -10.94 -26.34
C PHE A 9 -22.82 -10.46 -26.05
N ALA A 10 -23.78 -10.73 -26.94
CA ALA A 10 -25.20 -10.40 -26.71
C ALA A 10 -25.79 -11.16 -25.49
N GLN A 11 -25.36 -12.39 -25.25
CA GLN A 11 -25.81 -13.22 -24.15
C GLN A 11 -25.19 -12.76 -22.80
N ILE A 12 -23.95 -12.27 -22.82
CA ILE A 12 -23.28 -11.66 -21.67
C ILE A 12 -23.95 -10.33 -21.31
N ASP A 13 -24.31 -9.54 -22.30
CA ASP A 13 -24.95 -8.22 -22.13
C ASP A 13 -26.35 -8.34 -21.46
N SER A 14 -27.17 -9.32 -21.90
CA SER A 14 -28.47 -9.57 -21.30
C SER A 14 -28.40 -10.11 -19.87
N SER A 15 -27.44 -11.01 -19.59
CA SER A 15 -27.21 -11.55 -18.26
C SER A 15 -26.69 -10.51 -17.28
N PHE A 16 -25.84 -9.60 -17.76
CA PHE A 16 -25.29 -8.52 -16.94
C PHE A 16 -26.35 -7.46 -16.64
N SER A 17 -27.19 -7.08 -17.61
CA SER A 17 -28.30 -6.17 -17.40
C SER A 17 -29.32 -6.72 -16.38
N SER A 18 -29.66 -7.99 -16.47
CA SER A 18 -30.55 -8.66 -15.49
C SER A 18 -29.92 -8.71 -14.10
N PHE A 19 -28.62 -8.91 -13.99
CA PHE A 19 -27.89 -8.87 -12.74
C PHE A 19 -27.89 -7.46 -12.11
N LEU A 20 -27.68 -6.42 -12.90
CA LEU A 20 -27.75 -5.03 -12.42
C LEU A 20 -29.16 -4.66 -11.96
N GLU A 21 -30.22 -5.14 -12.64
CA GLU A 21 -31.60 -4.96 -12.20
C GLU A 21 -31.87 -5.60 -10.83
N VAL A 22 -31.31 -6.77 -10.55
CA VAL A 22 -31.43 -7.43 -9.24
C VAL A 22 -30.77 -6.58 -8.16
N ILE A 23 -29.53 -6.09 -8.40
CA ILE A 23 -28.82 -5.25 -7.43
C ILE A 23 -29.54 -3.92 -7.19
N GLN A 24 -30.12 -3.34 -8.23
CA GLN A 24 -30.81 -2.05 -8.16
C GLN A 24 -32.11 -2.14 -7.33
N ASN A 25 -32.81 -3.28 -7.40
CA ASN A 25 -34.09 -3.47 -6.78
C ASN A 25 -34.04 -4.16 -5.39
N ASP A 26 -32.88 -4.72 -5.02
CA ASP A 26 -32.70 -5.41 -3.74
C ASP A 26 -31.36 -5.02 -3.07
N PRO A 27 -31.40 -4.12 -2.06
CA PRO A 27 -30.21 -3.74 -1.29
C PRO A 27 -29.55 -4.93 -0.56
N SER A 28 -30.30 -6.02 -0.28
CA SER A 28 -29.73 -7.21 0.34
C SER A 28 -28.88 -8.01 -0.64
N ALA A 29 -29.22 -8.01 -1.91
CA ALA A 29 -28.41 -8.61 -2.96
C ALA A 29 -27.05 -7.89 -3.13
N ALA A 30 -27.03 -6.56 -3.01
CA ALA A 30 -25.79 -5.78 -3.05
C ALA A 30 -24.84 -6.14 -1.87
N ARG A 31 -25.40 -6.36 -0.67
CA ARG A 31 -24.64 -6.82 0.50
C ARG A 31 -24.12 -8.25 0.33
N MET A 32 -24.94 -9.17 -0.18
CA MET A 32 -24.51 -10.55 -0.46
C MET A 32 -23.38 -10.62 -1.47
N ILE A 33 -23.37 -9.75 -2.49
CA ILE A 33 -22.31 -9.70 -3.49
C ILE A 33 -21.01 -9.17 -2.88
N GLY A 34 -21.08 -8.27 -1.90
CA GLY A 34 -19.95 -7.76 -1.14
C GLY A 34 -19.32 -8.76 -0.15
N GLU A 35 -19.91 -9.96 0.01
CA GLU A 35 -19.31 -10.98 0.86
C GLU A 35 -18.04 -11.58 0.23
N PRO A 36 -17.02 -11.95 1.05
CA PRO A 36 -15.71 -12.43 0.58
C PRO A 36 -15.77 -13.57 -0.43
N GLN A 37 -16.74 -14.47 -0.29
CA GLN A 37 -16.94 -15.60 -1.19
C GLN A 37 -17.37 -15.20 -2.61
N ASN A 38 -17.90 -13.98 -2.78
CA ASN A 38 -18.43 -13.48 -4.05
C ASN A 38 -17.47 -12.48 -4.73
N PHE A 39 -16.29 -12.25 -4.14
CA PHE A 39 -15.32 -11.28 -4.64
C PHE A 39 -14.85 -11.57 -6.09
N GLU A 40 -14.69 -12.83 -6.47
CA GLU A 40 -14.37 -13.20 -7.84
C GLU A 40 -15.44 -12.74 -8.83
N LEU A 41 -16.69 -12.76 -8.42
CA LEU A 41 -17.82 -12.30 -9.21
C LEU A 41 -17.75 -10.78 -9.41
N ILE A 42 -17.43 -10.02 -8.38
CA ILE A 42 -17.20 -8.56 -8.46
C ILE A 42 -16.00 -8.26 -9.36
N ARG A 43 -14.91 -8.99 -9.24
CA ARG A 43 -13.71 -8.85 -10.09
C ARG A 43 -14.03 -9.07 -11.56
N ILE A 44 -14.78 -10.13 -11.86
CA ILE A 44 -15.23 -10.44 -13.22
C ILE A 44 -16.13 -9.32 -13.76
N LEU A 45 -17.06 -8.81 -12.97
CA LEU A 45 -17.94 -7.71 -13.34
C LEU A 45 -17.17 -6.42 -13.62
N LEU A 46 -16.23 -6.05 -12.76
CA LEU A 46 -15.36 -4.89 -12.97
C LEU A 46 -14.50 -5.05 -14.22
N GLN A 47 -13.99 -6.25 -14.48
CA GLN A 47 -13.23 -6.53 -15.67
C GLN A 47 -14.09 -6.47 -16.95
N MET A 48 -15.33 -6.93 -16.90
CA MET A 48 -16.29 -6.81 -18.01
C MET A 48 -16.63 -5.32 -18.26
N ILE A 49 -16.81 -4.52 -17.21
CA ILE A 49 -17.06 -3.08 -17.29
C ILE A 49 -15.89 -2.35 -17.95
N THR A 50 -14.66 -2.66 -17.56
CA THR A 50 -13.45 -2.03 -18.12
C THR A 50 -13.16 -2.44 -19.55
N GLN A 51 -13.60 -3.61 -19.97
CA GLN A 51 -13.46 -4.10 -21.35
C GLN A 51 -14.62 -3.69 -22.28
N ALA A 52 -15.71 -3.17 -21.72
CA ALA A 52 -16.93 -2.81 -22.45
C ALA A 52 -16.93 -1.35 -23.00
N ASP A 53 -15.79 -0.87 -23.50
CA ASP A 53 -15.60 0.54 -23.96
C ASP A 53 -16.56 1.01 -25.05
N SER A 54 -17.44 0.16 -25.57
CA SER A 54 -18.33 0.45 -26.70
C SER A 54 -19.84 0.29 -26.44
N HIS A 55 -20.29 -0.11 -25.24
CA HIS A 55 -21.71 -0.38 -25.03
C HIS A 55 -22.40 0.70 -24.19
N GLU A 56 -23.14 1.54 -24.87
CA GLU A 56 -23.91 2.66 -24.28
C GLU A 56 -25.01 2.18 -23.32
N SER A 57 -25.58 0.99 -23.55
CA SER A 57 -26.54 0.33 -22.64
C SER A 57 -25.95 0.03 -21.28
N LEU A 58 -24.70 -0.43 -21.21
CA LEU A 58 -23.96 -0.76 -20.02
C LEU A 58 -23.62 0.49 -19.20
N LYS A 59 -23.23 1.57 -19.89
CA LYS A 59 -23.00 2.88 -19.27
C LYS A 59 -24.27 3.46 -18.66
N ASN A 60 -25.41 3.33 -19.36
CA ASN A 60 -26.70 3.82 -18.87
C ASN A 60 -27.20 3.00 -17.67
N SER A 61 -27.03 1.67 -17.70
CA SER A 61 -27.41 0.80 -16.56
C SER A 61 -26.56 1.08 -15.33
N LEU A 62 -25.25 1.32 -15.48
CA LEU A 62 -24.37 1.73 -14.38
C LEU A 62 -24.68 3.13 -13.84
N ALA A 63 -25.06 4.06 -14.70
CA ALA A 63 -25.46 5.41 -14.30
C ALA A 63 -26.76 5.42 -13.48
N ASN A 64 -27.61 4.41 -13.64
CA ASN A 64 -28.87 4.26 -12.92
C ASN A 64 -28.73 3.46 -11.60
N LEU A 65 -27.56 2.88 -11.31
CA LEU A 65 -27.30 2.28 -9.99
C LEU A 65 -27.39 3.34 -8.90
N ALA A 66 -28.19 3.08 -7.87
CA ALA A 66 -28.27 3.97 -6.73
C ALA A 66 -26.87 4.15 -6.12
N ASN A 67 -26.48 5.41 -5.83
CA ASN A 67 -25.16 5.77 -5.30
C ASN A 67 -24.77 4.94 -4.06
N GLU A 68 -25.74 4.61 -3.21
CA GLU A 68 -25.52 3.79 -2.00
C GLU A 68 -25.07 2.36 -2.32
N ASN A 69 -25.64 1.72 -3.34
CA ASN A 69 -25.27 0.38 -3.77
C ASN A 69 -23.87 0.35 -4.43
N LEU A 70 -23.57 1.38 -5.22
CA LEU A 70 -22.24 1.53 -5.83
C LEU A 70 -21.16 1.77 -4.76
N GLN A 71 -21.44 2.58 -3.75
CA GLN A 71 -20.54 2.82 -2.62
C GLN A 71 -20.32 1.53 -1.82
N ALA A 72 -21.38 0.77 -1.51
CA ALA A 72 -21.27 -0.51 -0.80
C ALA A 72 -20.38 -1.52 -1.54
N LEU A 73 -20.56 -1.66 -2.85
CA LEU A 73 -19.74 -2.53 -3.70
C LEU A 73 -18.28 -2.08 -3.73
N THR A 74 -18.04 -0.79 -3.89
CA THR A 74 -16.67 -0.23 -3.94
C THR A 74 -15.96 -0.39 -2.61
N THR A 75 -16.65 -0.13 -1.50
CA THR A 75 -16.11 -0.30 -0.15
C THR A 75 -15.78 -1.77 0.13
N SER A 76 -16.67 -2.69 -0.21
CA SER A 76 -16.46 -4.13 -0.03
C SER A 76 -15.26 -4.63 -0.87
N ALA A 77 -15.15 -4.22 -2.12
CA ALA A 77 -14.02 -4.59 -2.98
C ALA A 77 -12.69 -4.02 -2.46
N SER A 78 -12.70 -2.78 -1.96
CA SER A 78 -11.53 -2.13 -1.36
C SER A 78 -11.10 -2.85 -0.07
N LEU A 79 -12.05 -3.17 0.80
CA LEU A 79 -11.79 -3.89 2.04
C LEU A 79 -11.22 -5.29 1.80
N GLU A 80 -11.72 -6.00 0.78
CA GLU A 80 -11.18 -7.32 0.44
C GLU A 80 -9.74 -7.24 -0.10
N GLY A 81 -9.42 -6.21 -0.88
CA GLY A 81 -8.05 -5.91 -1.29
C GLY A 81 -7.11 -5.69 -0.09
N LEU A 82 -7.57 -4.92 0.91
CA LEU A 82 -6.84 -4.70 2.16
C LEU A 82 -6.63 -5.98 2.96
N LYS A 83 -7.69 -6.80 3.14
CA LYS A 83 -7.63 -8.09 3.84
C LYS A 83 -6.62 -9.04 3.21
N ARG A 84 -6.61 -9.11 1.87
CA ARG A 84 -5.67 -9.96 1.14
C ARG A 84 -4.22 -9.55 1.38
N VAL A 85 -3.93 -8.26 1.37
CA VAL A 85 -2.56 -7.76 1.62
C VAL A 85 -2.18 -7.93 3.08
N GLU A 86 -3.09 -7.67 4.01
CA GLU A 86 -2.89 -7.94 5.44
C GLU A 86 -2.52 -9.40 5.69
N ALA A 87 -3.31 -10.35 5.16
CA ALA A 87 -3.06 -11.77 5.29
C ALA A 87 -1.70 -12.17 4.66
N LEU A 88 -1.40 -11.65 3.46
CA LEU A 88 -0.14 -11.89 2.78
C LEU A 88 1.05 -11.43 3.63
N MET A 89 0.98 -10.26 4.24
CA MET A 89 2.05 -9.76 5.11
C MET A 89 2.14 -10.59 6.39
N ARG A 90 1.04 -10.81 7.09
CA ARG A 90 0.99 -11.57 8.36
C ARG A 90 1.57 -12.98 8.21
N GLU A 91 1.19 -13.70 7.16
CA GLU A 91 1.63 -15.07 6.92
C GLU A 91 3.11 -15.17 6.52
N ASN A 92 3.71 -14.06 6.11
CA ASN A 92 5.09 -14.02 5.64
C ASN A 92 6.05 -13.22 6.53
N LEU A 93 5.66 -12.80 7.73
CA LEU A 93 6.54 -12.04 8.64
C LEU A 93 7.81 -12.79 9.06
N ASP A 94 7.92 -14.08 8.77
CA ASP A 94 9.14 -14.88 8.97
C ASP A 94 9.86 -15.21 7.65
N ASN A 95 9.47 -14.58 6.55
CA ASN A 95 10.13 -14.76 5.26
C ASN A 95 11.35 -13.84 5.12
N GLY A 96 12.54 -14.42 5.15
CA GLY A 96 13.83 -13.72 5.04
C GLY A 96 14.27 -13.43 3.59
N LYS A 97 13.40 -13.51 2.58
CA LYS A 97 13.74 -13.25 1.17
C LYS A 97 13.36 -11.82 0.78
N GLU A 98 14.34 -10.94 0.60
CA GLU A 98 14.11 -9.54 0.15
C GLU A 98 13.31 -9.48 -1.15
N GLU A 99 13.63 -10.33 -2.13
CA GLU A 99 12.97 -10.34 -3.44
C GLU A 99 11.47 -10.63 -3.33
N PHE A 100 11.04 -11.50 -2.39
CA PHE A 100 9.63 -11.75 -2.11
C PHE A 100 8.92 -10.47 -1.69
N TRP A 101 9.49 -9.73 -0.73
CA TRP A 101 8.92 -8.49 -0.23
C TRP A 101 8.87 -7.41 -1.30
N GLN A 102 9.96 -7.25 -2.04
CA GLN A 102 10.04 -6.26 -3.09
C GLN A 102 9.07 -6.53 -4.24
N GLN A 103 8.97 -7.78 -4.73
CA GLN A 103 8.19 -8.12 -5.92
C GLN A 103 6.73 -8.47 -5.59
N LYS A 104 6.51 -9.39 -4.62
CA LYS A 104 5.17 -9.92 -4.36
C LYS A 104 4.34 -9.05 -3.42
N VAL A 105 4.97 -8.41 -2.44
CA VAL A 105 4.23 -7.57 -1.51
C VAL A 105 4.18 -6.14 -2.01
N PHE A 106 5.31 -5.46 -2.17
CA PHE A 106 5.32 -4.03 -2.40
C PHE A 106 5.17 -3.61 -3.86
N ASN A 107 5.66 -4.39 -4.82
CA ASN A 107 5.46 -4.09 -6.22
C ASN A 107 4.00 -4.30 -6.66
N GLU A 108 3.40 -5.41 -6.24
CA GLU A 108 2.00 -5.71 -6.55
C GLU A 108 1.02 -4.82 -5.75
N ASN A 109 1.44 -4.29 -4.59
CA ASN A 109 0.62 -3.46 -3.70
C ASN A 109 1.34 -2.17 -3.31
N GLN A 110 1.65 -1.34 -4.30
CA GLN A 110 2.45 -0.12 -4.15
C GLN A 110 1.89 0.86 -3.12
N TRP A 111 0.57 0.88 -2.91
CA TRP A 111 -0.08 1.72 -1.93
C TRP A 111 0.36 1.45 -0.49
N VAL A 112 0.86 0.24 -0.19
CA VAL A 112 1.35 -0.15 1.17
C VAL A 112 2.49 0.76 1.60
N LEU A 113 3.51 0.92 0.76
CA LEU A 113 4.64 1.80 1.07
C LEU A 113 4.23 3.29 1.11
N ALA A 114 3.16 3.66 0.39
CA ALA A 114 2.63 5.01 0.44
C ALA A 114 2.08 5.39 1.84
N GLN A 115 1.67 4.39 2.66
CA GLN A 115 1.22 4.61 4.05
C GLN A 115 2.33 5.12 5.00
N ILE A 116 3.58 5.06 4.58
CA ILE A 116 4.71 5.58 5.37
C ILE A 116 4.74 7.12 5.36
N PHE A 117 4.18 7.73 4.32
CA PHE A 117 4.26 9.17 4.11
C PHE A 117 3.03 9.90 4.67
N SER A 118 3.25 11.08 5.23
CA SER A 118 2.18 11.99 5.66
C SER A 118 1.61 12.85 4.52
N CYS A 119 2.20 12.77 3.33
CA CYS A 119 1.78 13.49 2.13
C CYS A 119 1.41 12.50 1.01
N PRO A 120 0.58 12.91 0.05
CA PRO A 120 0.16 12.03 -1.04
C PRO A 120 1.37 11.69 -1.94
N CYS A 121 1.80 10.43 -1.87
CA CYS A 121 2.91 9.89 -2.64
C CYS A 121 2.43 8.79 -3.58
N THR A 122 3.13 8.65 -4.69
CA THR A 122 2.95 7.54 -5.65
C THR A 122 4.30 6.99 -6.03
N ILE A 123 4.33 5.72 -6.42
CA ILE A 123 5.55 5.13 -6.96
C ILE A 123 5.95 5.88 -8.24
N TYR A 124 7.24 6.11 -8.38
CA TYR A 124 7.85 6.68 -9.57
C TYR A 124 8.66 5.63 -10.32
N ALA A 125 9.50 4.89 -9.59
CA ALA A 125 10.34 3.86 -10.18
C ALA A 125 10.68 2.75 -9.18
N GLN A 126 11.01 1.59 -9.71
CA GLN A 126 11.54 0.44 -8.97
C GLN A 126 12.92 0.09 -9.51
N LYS A 127 13.80 -0.40 -8.62
CA LYS A 127 15.18 -0.77 -8.97
C LYS A 127 15.86 0.32 -9.80
N ALA A 128 15.67 1.57 -9.38
CA ALA A 128 16.10 2.73 -10.14
C ALA A 128 17.58 3.02 -9.89
N PHE A 129 18.33 3.25 -10.97
CA PHE A 129 19.70 3.73 -10.88
C PHE A 129 19.72 5.19 -10.40
N VAL A 130 20.46 5.46 -9.32
CA VAL A 130 20.54 6.79 -8.70
C VAL A 130 21.93 7.45 -8.82
N GLY A 131 22.86 6.83 -9.54
CA GLY A 131 24.19 7.38 -9.75
C GLY A 131 25.33 6.46 -9.23
N GLY A 132 26.55 6.99 -9.17
CA GLY A 132 27.70 6.29 -8.62
C GLY A 132 28.40 5.31 -9.57
N LYS A 133 28.14 5.39 -10.88
CA LYS A 133 28.94 4.67 -11.87
C LYS A 133 30.29 5.39 -12.14
N SER A 134 31.34 4.62 -12.22
CA SER A 134 32.65 5.11 -12.70
C SER A 134 32.66 5.30 -14.21
N LEU A 135 33.70 5.99 -14.72
CA LEU A 135 33.88 6.23 -16.16
C LEU A 135 33.96 4.97 -17.02
N ASP A 136 34.38 3.85 -16.43
CA ASP A 136 34.39 2.52 -17.08
C ASP A 136 33.07 1.77 -16.92
N ASN A 137 31.97 2.47 -16.49
CA ASN A 137 30.61 1.97 -16.30
C ASN A 137 30.48 0.88 -15.24
N LYS A 138 31.45 0.77 -14.32
CA LYS A 138 31.38 -0.17 -13.19
C LYS A 138 30.75 0.46 -11.96
N GLY A 139 30.20 -0.38 -11.10
CA GLY A 139 29.47 0.04 -9.90
C GLY A 139 28.10 0.65 -10.24
N GLY A 140 27.63 1.46 -9.35
CA GLY A 140 26.33 2.13 -9.46
C GLY A 140 25.40 1.73 -8.34
N ASN A 141 24.61 2.68 -7.91
CA ASN A 141 23.65 2.53 -6.83
C ASN A 141 22.26 2.33 -7.42
N VAL A 142 21.57 1.28 -6.97
CA VAL A 142 20.21 0.95 -7.38
C VAL A 142 19.33 0.98 -6.15
N CYS A 143 18.42 1.96 -6.09
CA CYS A 143 17.43 2.09 -5.04
C CYS A 143 16.26 1.13 -5.29
N ASP A 144 15.74 0.50 -4.25
CA ASP A 144 14.64 -0.46 -4.40
C ASP A 144 13.37 0.21 -4.93
N PHE A 145 12.97 1.33 -4.33
CA PHE A 145 11.83 2.11 -4.78
C PHE A 145 12.10 3.61 -4.69
N ILE A 146 11.64 4.34 -5.69
CA ILE A 146 11.53 5.79 -5.67
C ILE A 146 10.05 6.14 -5.68
N TYR A 147 9.62 6.90 -4.68
CA TYR A 147 8.30 7.50 -4.61
C TYR A 147 8.36 8.98 -4.96
N ARG A 148 7.27 9.53 -5.44
CA ARG A 148 7.16 10.95 -5.81
C ARG A 148 5.95 11.55 -5.09
N ASN A 149 6.14 12.70 -4.45
CA ASN A 149 5.05 13.49 -3.92
C ASN A 149 4.20 14.03 -5.08
N LYS A 150 2.89 13.76 -5.06
CA LYS A 150 1.98 14.14 -6.15
C LYS A 150 1.85 15.66 -6.35
N MET A 151 2.10 16.45 -5.31
CA MET A 151 1.94 17.91 -5.34
C MET A 151 3.24 18.63 -5.67
N THR A 152 4.35 18.25 -5.05
CA THR A 152 5.63 18.95 -5.16
C THR A 152 6.62 18.29 -6.11
N GLN A 153 6.31 17.08 -6.56
CA GLN A 153 7.18 16.22 -7.38
C GLN A 153 8.49 15.83 -6.68
N ASN A 154 8.65 16.17 -5.37
CA ASN A 154 9.84 15.80 -4.62
C ASN A 154 9.90 14.29 -4.39
N VAL A 155 11.07 13.70 -4.56
CA VAL A 155 11.25 12.24 -4.45
C VAL A 155 11.54 11.78 -3.04
N ALA A 156 11.21 10.52 -2.77
CA ALA A 156 11.61 9.78 -1.58
C ALA A 156 12.22 8.44 -2.02
N LEU A 157 13.32 8.06 -1.38
CA LEU A 157 14.08 6.84 -1.64
C LEU A 157 13.75 5.82 -0.57
N ILE A 158 13.44 4.59 -0.97
CA ILE A 158 13.09 3.51 -0.05
C ILE A 158 14.03 2.33 -0.27
N GLU A 159 14.64 1.88 0.81
CA GLU A 159 15.42 0.65 0.91
C GLU A 159 14.64 -0.39 1.70
N ILE A 160 14.52 -1.59 1.17
CA ILE A 160 13.79 -2.70 1.77
C ILE A 160 14.77 -3.79 2.18
N LYS A 161 14.72 -4.15 3.44
CA LYS A 161 15.35 -5.37 3.97
C LYS A 161 14.27 -6.43 4.21
N THR A 162 14.47 -7.32 5.16
CA THR A 162 13.48 -8.37 5.49
C THR A 162 12.97 -8.21 6.91
N PRO A 163 11.80 -8.79 7.25
CA PRO A 163 11.32 -8.83 8.62
C PRO A 163 12.21 -9.68 9.54
N CYS A 164 13.05 -10.54 8.97
CA CYS A 164 14.02 -11.36 9.72
C CYS A 164 15.35 -10.65 9.98
N THR A 165 15.56 -9.46 9.39
CA THR A 165 16.81 -8.72 9.58
C THR A 165 16.89 -8.15 10.99
N GLU A 166 17.99 -8.39 11.68
CA GLU A 166 18.21 -7.86 13.02
C GLU A 166 18.30 -6.32 13.00
N ILE A 167 17.57 -5.68 13.91
CA ILE A 167 17.58 -4.22 14.07
C ILE A 167 18.66 -3.79 15.05
N VAL A 168 18.69 -4.48 16.20
CA VAL A 168 19.52 -4.15 17.36
C VAL A 168 20.64 -5.17 17.48
N GLY A 169 21.85 -4.67 17.63
CA GLY A 169 23.05 -5.49 17.78
C GLY A 169 23.39 -5.81 19.23
N LYS A 170 24.68 -5.81 19.55
CA LYS A 170 25.19 -6.21 20.87
C LYS A 170 24.91 -5.16 21.95
N PRO A 171 24.78 -5.61 23.22
CA PRO A 171 24.75 -4.67 24.35
C PRO A 171 26.00 -3.76 24.35
N TYR A 172 25.76 -2.49 24.64
CA TYR A 172 26.83 -1.49 24.79
C TYR A 172 26.57 -0.67 26.04
N ARG A 173 27.29 -0.95 27.13
CA ARG A 173 27.07 -0.35 28.46
C ARG A 173 25.61 -0.54 28.89
N GLU A 174 24.89 0.55 29.17
CA GLU A 174 23.50 0.54 29.62
C GLU A 174 22.48 0.54 28.46
N THR A 175 22.94 0.45 27.22
CA THR A 175 22.11 0.49 26.02
C THR A 175 22.51 -0.60 25.02
N TYR A 176 22.11 -0.49 23.78
CA TYR A 176 22.43 -1.39 22.66
C TYR A 176 22.96 -0.59 21.47
N SER A 177 23.90 -1.18 20.74
CA SER A 177 24.24 -0.72 19.40
C SER A 177 23.16 -1.14 18.40
N MET A 178 23.06 -0.45 17.26
CA MET A 178 22.31 -1.00 16.12
C MET A 178 23.09 -2.16 15.50
N SER A 179 22.38 -3.04 14.82
CA SER A 179 23.02 -4.13 14.07
C SER A 179 23.85 -3.60 12.90
N LEU A 180 24.71 -4.45 12.35
CA LEU A 180 25.45 -4.11 11.12
C LEU A 180 24.52 -3.92 9.94
N ASP A 181 23.47 -4.74 9.84
CA ASP A 181 22.48 -4.68 8.76
C ASP A 181 21.66 -3.39 8.84
N MET A 182 21.20 -3.00 10.03
CA MET A 182 20.52 -1.73 10.24
C MET A 182 21.40 -0.54 9.87
N SER A 183 22.61 -0.51 10.39
CA SER A 183 23.57 0.58 10.11
C SER A 183 23.94 0.61 8.62
N GLY A 184 24.07 -0.56 8.00
CA GLY A 184 24.32 -0.72 6.58
C GLY A 184 23.18 -0.18 5.72
N ALA A 185 21.94 -0.56 6.03
CA ALA A 185 20.76 -0.09 5.30
C ALA A 185 20.58 1.43 5.39
N VAL A 186 20.79 2.01 6.58
CA VAL A 186 20.77 3.46 6.77
C VAL A 186 21.83 4.14 5.91
N ASN A 187 23.08 3.69 5.98
CA ASN A 187 24.17 4.25 5.17
C ASN A 187 23.91 4.09 3.68
N GLN A 188 23.34 2.98 3.26
CA GLN A 188 23.01 2.68 1.88
C GLN A 188 22.00 3.69 1.31
N VAL A 189 20.88 3.91 1.98
CA VAL A 189 19.86 4.85 1.50
C VAL A 189 20.34 6.31 1.57
N LEU A 190 21.17 6.66 2.55
CA LEU A 190 21.78 7.99 2.65
C LEU A 190 22.78 8.23 1.51
N ASN A 191 23.58 7.21 1.15
CA ASN A 191 24.47 7.27 0.00
C ASN A 191 23.68 7.41 -1.31
N TYR A 192 22.56 6.70 -1.45
CA TYR A 192 21.68 6.86 -2.61
C TYR A 192 21.15 8.29 -2.76
N ARG A 193 20.79 8.92 -1.65
CA ARG A 193 20.34 10.32 -1.63
C ARG A 193 21.44 11.26 -2.09
N ASP A 194 22.65 11.10 -1.58
CA ASP A 194 23.81 11.92 -1.92
C ASP A 194 24.15 11.76 -3.41
N GLU A 195 24.21 10.54 -3.91
CA GLU A 195 24.48 10.26 -5.32
C GLU A 195 23.36 10.77 -6.25
N LEU A 196 22.10 10.62 -5.86
CA LEU A 196 20.98 11.19 -6.60
C LEU A 196 21.10 12.70 -6.70
N GLN A 197 21.40 13.39 -5.60
CA GLN A 197 21.51 14.85 -5.58
C GLN A 197 22.70 15.35 -6.44
N LYS A 198 23.84 14.67 -6.38
CA LYS A 198 25.02 15.00 -7.20
C LYS A 198 24.75 14.82 -8.69
N ASN A 199 24.05 13.76 -9.06
CA ASN A 199 23.83 13.38 -10.47
C ASN A 199 22.45 13.81 -11.00
N PHE A 200 21.67 14.55 -10.22
CA PHE A 200 20.25 14.81 -10.50
C PHE A 200 20.02 15.40 -11.91
N SER A 201 20.76 16.43 -12.28
CA SER A 201 20.63 17.10 -13.58
C SER A 201 20.95 16.17 -14.76
N THR A 202 21.88 15.23 -14.55
CA THR A 202 22.23 14.24 -15.58
C THR A 202 21.18 13.15 -15.69
N LEU A 203 20.68 12.67 -14.55
CA LEU A 203 19.68 11.61 -14.47
C LEU A 203 18.29 12.05 -14.97
N THR A 204 18.00 13.35 -14.94
CA THR A 204 16.71 13.89 -15.34
C THR A 204 16.71 14.64 -16.67
N ARG A 205 17.84 14.67 -17.37
CA ARG A 205 18.02 15.46 -18.61
C ARG A 205 17.01 15.12 -19.69
N ASP A 206 16.74 13.84 -19.86
CA ASP A 206 15.94 13.33 -20.96
C ASP A 206 14.51 12.94 -20.52
N LEU A 207 14.08 13.38 -19.32
CA LEU A 207 12.72 13.14 -18.84
C LEU A 207 11.73 14.07 -19.55
N GLU A 208 10.61 13.50 -19.95
CA GLU A 208 9.47 14.27 -20.45
C GLU A 208 8.83 15.11 -19.32
N GLU A 209 8.09 16.15 -19.68
CA GLU A 209 7.46 17.06 -18.72
C GLU A 209 6.50 16.32 -17.76
N ALA A 210 5.80 15.30 -18.24
CA ALA A 210 4.90 14.45 -17.44
C ALA A 210 5.63 13.63 -16.38
N ASP A 211 6.91 13.31 -16.61
CA ASP A 211 7.76 12.52 -15.72
C ASP A 211 8.66 13.37 -14.82
N THR A 212 8.37 14.64 -14.73
CA THR A 212 9.16 15.58 -13.91
C THR A 212 9.24 15.11 -12.46
N VAL A 213 10.45 15.11 -11.93
CA VAL A 213 10.76 14.87 -10.52
C VAL A 213 11.58 16.01 -9.95
N ARG A 214 11.63 16.11 -8.63
CA ARG A 214 12.41 17.11 -7.89
C ARG A 214 13.20 16.43 -6.77
N ALA A 215 14.37 16.90 -6.50
CA ALA A 215 15.24 16.43 -5.43
C ALA A 215 15.66 17.57 -4.49
N PHE A 216 14.69 18.41 -4.06
CA PHE A 216 14.97 19.53 -3.17
C PHE A 216 15.53 19.07 -1.83
N SER A 217 14.88 18.07 -1.23
CA SER A 217 15.31 17.41 -0.01
C SER A 217 14.72 16.00 -0.01
N PRO A 218 15.32 15.06 -0.74
CA PRO A 218 14.80 13.69 -0.83
C PRO A 218 14.69 13.07 0.55
N LYS A 219 13.49 12.54 0.89
CA LYS A 219 13.31 11.73 2.08
C LYS A 219 13.89 10.36 1.85
N CYS A 220 14.46 9.78 2.89
CA CYS A 220 14.91 8.40 2.90
C CYS A 220 13.99 7.57 3.79
N VAL A 221 13.75 6.33 3.38
CA VAL A 221 12.99 5.35 4.16
C VAL A 221 13.75 4.03 4.17
N VAL A 222 13.81 3.39 5.32
CA VAL A 222 14.28 2.01 5.48
C VAL A 222 13.16 1.20 6.09
N VAL A 223 12.77 0.10 5.42
CA VAL A 223 11.84 -0.90 5.95
C VAL A 223 12.64 -2.11 6.36
N ILE A 224 12.67 -2.46 7.67
CA ILE A 224 13.61 -3.45 8.20
C ILE A 224 13.10 -4.09 9.49
N GLY A 225 13.26 -5.40 9.61
CA GLY A 225 13.06 -6.14 10.85
C GLY A 225 11.65 -6.04 11.45
N LYS A 226 11.55 -6.46 12.71
CA LYS A 226 10.31 -6.42 13.51
C LYS A 226 10.59 -5.86 14.90
N ILE A 227 9.77 -4.90 15.37
CA ILE A 227 9.87 -4.36 16.73
C ILE A 227 9.42 -5.39 17.77
N SER A 228 8.51 -6.29 17.39
CA SER A 228 8.01 -7.37 18.25
C SER A 228 9.07 -8.37 18.70
N THR A 229 10.21 -8.43 18.03
CA THR A 229 11.35 -9.28 18.42
C THR A 229 12.24 -8.65 19.48
N LEU A 230 12.06 -7.37 19.79
CA LEU A 230 12.90 -6.59 20.67
C LEU A 230 12.36 -6.58 22.11
N ASN A 231 13.24 -6.75 23.10
CA ASN A 231 12.88 -6.49 24.49
C ASN A 231 12.79 -4.97 24.76
N ALA A 232 12.25 -4.59 25.92
CA ALA A 232 11.99 -3.18 26.26
C ALA A 232 13.24 -2.27 26.21
N LYS A 233 14.43 -2.78 26.60
CA LYS A 233 15.67 -1.99 26.51
C LYS A 233 16.13 -1.83 25.05
N GLN A 234 15.97 -2.85 24.23
CA GLN A 234 16.27 -2.82 22.81
C GLN A 234 15.30 -1.88 22.07
N GLN A 235 14.00 -1.95 22.39
CA GLN A 235 13.00 -1.03 21.84
C GLN A 235 13.35 0.44 22.16
N LYS A 236 13.72 0.72 23.42
CA LYS A 236 14.18 2.06 23.79
C LYS A 236 15.39 2.51 22.98
N ALA A 237 16.38 1.64 22.80
CA ALA A 237 17.58 1.97 22.03
C ALA A 237 17.23 2.23 20.55
N PHE A 238 16.34 1.44 19.97
CA PHE A 238 15.84 1.61 18.61
C PHE A 238 15.07 2.92 18.45
N GLU A 239 14.15 3.26 19.37
CA GLU A 239 13.40 4.51 19.34
C GLU A 239 14.30 5.74 19.41
N LEU A 240 15.29 5.74 20.30
CA LEU A 240 16.26 6.84 20.41
C LEU A 240 17.10 6.98 19.13
N TYR A 241 17.46 5.85 18.50
CA TYR A 241 18.21 5.87 17.26
C TYR A 241 17.39 6.43 16.10
N ARG A 242 16.20 5.87 15.83
CA ARG A 242 15.40 6.28 14.68
C ARG A 242 14.87 7.72 14.80
N SER A 243 14.59 8.20 16.02
CA SER A 243 14.14 9.57 16.27
C SER A 243 15.24 10.63 16.10
N SER A 244 16.51 10.22 16.03
CA SER A 244 17.63 11.15 15.83
C SER A 244 17.76 11.65 14.38
N PHE A 245 17.01 11.06 13.43
CA PHE A 245 17.09 11.43 12.02
C PHE A 245 15.96 12.39 11.60
N ASN A 246 16.29 13.46 10.90
CA ASN A 246 15.30 14.43 10.41
C ASN A 246 14.69 14.05 9.04
N ASN A 247 15.51 13.51 8.13
CA ASN A 247 15.12 13.20 6.76
C ASN A 247 15.16 11.69 6.43
N LEU A 248 15.24 10.86 7.45
CA LEU A 248 15.21 9.41 7.34
C LEU A 248 14.11 8.87 8.25
N THR A 249 13.22 8.06 7.69
CA THR A 249 12.23 7.29 8.43
C THR A 249 12.65 5.84 8.45
N ILE A 250 12.72 5.24 9.64
CA ILE A 250 12.94 3.81 9.80
C ILE A 250 11.63 3.21 10.34
N ILE A 251 11.09 2.25 9.62
CA ILE A 251 9.85 1.56 9.98
C ILE A 251 10.05 0.05 9.91
N THR A 252 9.43 -0.68 10.83
CA THR A 252 9.50 -2.14 10.83
C THR A 252 8.34 -2.76 10.05
N PHE A 253 8.48 -4.03 9.68
CA PHE A 253 7.44 -4.74 8.93
C PHE A 253 6.15 -4.93 9.74
N ASP A 254 6.25 -5.16 11.03
CA ASP A 254 5.09 -5.27 11.93
C ASP A 254 4.41 -3.91 12.18
N GLU A 255 5.15 -2.81 12.24
CA GLU A 255 4.56 -1.46 12.26
C GLU A 255 3.85 -1.13 10.94
N LEU A 256 4.43 -1.49 9.81
CA LEU A 256 3.80 -1.28 8.50
C LEU A 256 2.55 -2.17 8.35
N HIS A 257 2.60 -3.41 8.81
CA HIS A 257 1.44 -4.31 8.87
C HIS A 257 0.35 -3.72 9.78
N GLN A 258 0.70 -3.17 10.96
CA GLN A 258 -0.27 -2.54 11.85
C GLN A 258 -0.98 -1.35 11.21
N LYS A 259 -0.27 -0.52 10.43
CA LYS A 259 -0.91 0.56 9.66
C LYS A 259 -1.99 0.06 8.69
N ILE A 260 -1.82 -1.12 8.11
CA ILE A 260 -2.84 -1.75 7.25
C ILE A 260 -4.02 -2.22 8.09
N CYS A 261 -3.77 -2.81 9.25
CA CYS A 261 -4.82 -3.20 10.18
C CYS A 261 -5.65 -2.00 10.65
N ASP A 262 -4.98 -0.90 11.00
CA ASP A 262 -5.63 0.35 11.42
C ASP A 262 -6.49 0.93 10.28
N LEU A 263 -5.98 0.94 9.05
CA LEU A 263 -6.75 1.35 7.88
C LEU A 263 -7.99 0.48 7.66
N MET A 264 -7.87 -0.85 7.86
CA MET A 264 -9.02 -1.77 7.78
C MET A 264 -10.06 -1.51 8.86
N SER A 265 -9.65 -1.10 10.07
CA SER A 265 -10.58 -0.82 11.18
C SER A 265 -11.51 0.34 10.87
N VAL A 266 -11.00 1.38 10.21
CA VAL A 266 -11.80 2.54 9.76
C VAL A 266 -12.98 2.09 8.87
N PHE A 267 -12.74 1.15 7.95
CA PHE A 267 -13.81 0.64 7.07
C PHE A 267 -14.79 -0.30 7.77
N LYS A 268 -14.45 -0.84 8.95
CA LYS A 268 -15.35 -1.70 9.73
C LYS A 268 -16.27 -0.89 10.65
N GLU A 269 -15.82 0.25 11.14
CA GLU A 269 -16.59 1.14 12.02
C GLU A 269 -17.72 1.88 11.29
N ASP A 270 -17.61 2.05 9.97
CA ASP A 270 -18.69 2.61 9.12
C ASP A 270 -19.85 1.63 8.88
N SER A 271 -19.80 0.40 9.38
CA SER A 271 -20.98 -0.45 9.48
C SER A 271 -21.89 0.13 10.58
N PRO A 272 -23.15 0.51 10.28
CA PRO A 272 -24.03 1.10 11.28
C PRO A 272 -24.11 0.16 12.49
N ARG A 273 -23.68 0.66 13.66
CA ARG A 273 -23.84 -0.10 14.92
C ARG A 273 -25.34 -0.43 15.06
N PRO A 274 -25.71 -1.66 15.42
CA PRO A 274 -27.08 -1.96 15.74
C PRO A 274 -27.56 -0.96 16.80
N VAL A 275 -28.69 -0.32 16.56
CA VAL A 275 -29.25 0.74 17.44
C VAL A 275 -29.44 0.26 18.88
N ASP A 276 -29.52 -1.05 19.08
CA ASP A 276 -29.69 -1.72 20.39
C ASP A 276 -28.46 -1.55 21.32
N SER A 277 -27.24 -1.28 20.78
CA SER A 277 -26.05 -1.10 21.63
C SER A 277 -25.91 0.33 22.21
N LEU A 278 -26.70 1.29 21.73
CA LEU A 278 -26.72 2.66 22.27
C LEU A 278 -27.66 2.83 23.45
N MET A 279 -28.62 1.90 23.68
CA MET A 279 -29.54 1.96 24.80
C MET A 279 -28.91 1.42 26.09
N ASP A 280 -27.91 0.56 26.01
CA ASP A 280 -27.21 0.02 27.18
C ASP A 280 -26.21 1.00 27.81
N GLU A 281 -25.68 1.97 27.07
CA GLU A 281 -24.76 2.99 27.62
C GLU A 281 -25.48 4.14 28.35
N PHE A 282 -26.76 4.37 28.08
CA PHE A 282 -27.57 5.40 28.75
C PHE A 282 -28.28 4.94 30.00
N SER A 283 -28.31 3.64 30.28
CA SER A 283 -28.99 3.09 31.49
C SER A 283 -28.11 3.09 32.75
N ILE A 284 -26.85 3.51 32.69
CA ILE A 284 -25.91 3.49 33.83
C ILE A 284 -25.80 4.85 34.55
N ILE A 285 -26.51 5.90 34.12
CA ILE A 285 -26.33 7.26 34.67
C ILE A 285 -27.39 7.67 35.68
N ASP A 286 -28.37 6.83 36.01
CA ASP A 286 -29.53 7.21 36.86
C ASP A 286 -29.61 6.52 38.24
N GLU A 287 -28.52 6.06 38.84
CA GLU A 287 -28.50 5.62 40.23
C GLU A 287 -27.32 6.21 41.03
N ASP A 288 -27.29 7.54 41.21
CA ASP A 288 -26.56 8.17 42.33
C ASP A 288 -26.92 9.68 42.41
N TYR A 289 -28.17 9.95 42.91
CA TYR A 289 -28.49 11.22 43.61
C TYR A 289 -29.49 10.95 44.73
#